data_f5f651acaf33d103d4421cfdcf45c54c
#
_entry.id   f5f651acaf33d103d4421cfdcf45c54c
#
_cell.length_a   1.000
_cell.length_b   1.000
_cell.length_c   1.000
_cell.angle_alpha   90.00
_cell.angle_beta   90.00
_cell.angle_gamma   90.00
#
_symmetry.space_group_name_H-M   'P 1'
#
loop_
_entity.id
_entity.type
_entity.pdbx_description
1 polymer ?
#
loop_
_entity_poly.entity_id
_entity_poly.type
_entity_poly.pdbx_seq_one_letter_code
_entity_poly.pdbx_strand_id
1 'polypeptide(L)'
;MKRAKWPGWILICTLAALCFAGGPAAADKKTCKLAYAEWSCATAASHVVKAVLEEEMGYDCQLMSVGAAALWQATASGNVDGFVCAWLPSLHQHYYAKIEDNVIDLGPNLTGTKVGLVVPDYVSVDSIAGIDTHAEKFDNKITGIDPGAGIMTLTEEAMEAYNMTDMQLVGGSGAIMTDVLRDKIQNKQWVVVTGWTPHWKFARWDLKYLKDPKNVYGGAEYIHTVVRTDLRKDKPDLYRFLDSFHWEDQDLNQVMNMIQKSGAPYKSAVKWVRQHPDKVQRWLPDAPEGSN
;
A
#
# COMPACT_ATOMS: atom_id res chain seq x y z
N MET A 1 -30.81 -91.04 -32.92
CA MET A 1 -29.62 -90.47 -32.24
C MET A 1 -28.83 -89.62 -33.22
N LYS A 2 -28.99 -88.29 -33.20
CA LYS A 2 -28.32 -87.41 -34.11
C LYS A 2 -27.49 -86.44 -33.26
N ARG A 3 -26.15 -86.42 -33.43
CA ARG A 3 -25.22 -85.51 -32.75
C ARG A 3 -25.26 -84.20 -33.46
N ALA A 4 -25.54 -83.12 -32.78
CA ALA A 4 -25.41 -81.76 -33.23
C ALA A 4 -23.95 -81.24 -33.05
N LYS A 5 -23.35 -80.67 -34.10
CA LYS A 5 -22.06 -80.00 -34.08
C LYS A 5 -22.28 -78.54 -33.82
N TRP A 6 -21.58 -77.99 -32.82
CA TRP A 6 -21.52 -76.54 -32.58
C TRP A 6 -20.32 -75.94 -33.27
N PRO A 7 -20.42 -74.76 -33.93
CA PRO A 7 -19.26 -74.07 -34.50
C PRO A 7 -18.64 -73.19 -33.39
N GLY A 8 -17.32 -73.27 -33.28
CA GLY A 8 -16.54 -72.41 -32.40
C GLY A 8 -16.50 -70.97 -32.92
N TRP A 9 -16.84 -70.03 -32.05
CA TRP A 9 -16.63 -68.61 -32.29
C TRP A 9 -15.29 -68.19 -31.71
N ILE A 10 -14.40 -67.72 -32.54
CA ILE A 10 -13.11 -67.09 -32.17
C ILE A 10 -13.42 -65.68 -31.76
N LEU A 11 -13.22 -65.38 -30.46
CA LEU A 11 -13.36 -64.05 -29.91
C LEU A 11 -12.01 -63.30 -30.15
N ILE A 12 -12.00 -62.39 -31.10
CA ILE A 12 -10.85 -61.48 -31.35
C ILE A 12 -10.98 -60.34 -30.32
N CYS A 13 -10.17 -60.37 -29.25
CA CYS A 13 -10.00 -59.22 -28.36
C CYS A 13 -9.15 -58.14 -29.02
N THR A 14 -9.79 -57.13 -29.54
CA THR A 14 -9.10 -55.90 -29.98
C THR A 14 -8.77 -55.06 -28.70
N LEU A 15 -7.48 -55.04 -28.37
CA LEU A 15 -6.91 -54.21 -27.32
C LEU A 15 -6.91 -52.75 -27.85
N ALA A 16 -7.90 -51.93 -27.47
CA ALA A 16 -7.89 -50.50 -27.72
C ALA A 16 -6.89 -49.83 -26.79
N ALA A 17 -5.72 -49.45 -27.29
CA ALA A 17 -4.77 -48.62 -26.57
C ALA A 17 -5.39 -47.19 -26.44
N LEU A 18 -5.91 -46.84 -25.23
CA LEU A 18 -6.24 -45.47 -24.87
C LEU A 18 -4.94 -44.69 -24.69
N CYS A 19 -4.52 -43.95 -25.73
CA CYS A 19 -3.56 -42.86 -25.55
C CYS A 19 -4.21 -41.76 -24.70
N PHE A 20 -3.95 -41.75 -23.42
CA PHE A 20 -4.18 -40.55 -22.58
C PHE A 20 -3.22 -39.47 -23.11
N ALA A 21 -3.71 -38.59 -23.98
CA ALA A 21 -3.06 -37.34 -24.26
C ALA A 21 -3.15 -36.52 -22.93
N GLY A 22 -2.07 -36.56 -22.16
CA GLY A 22 -1.89 -35.63 -21.05
C GLY A 22 -1.93 -34.21 -21.61
N GLY A 23 -3.03 -33.50 -21.41
CA GLY A 23 -3.09 -32.08 -21.67
C GLY A 23 -1.95 -31.39 -20.87
N PRO A 24 -1.44 -30.23 -21.32
CA PRO A 24 -0.43 -29.51 -20.58
C PRO A 24 -0.96 -29.31 -19.17
N ALA A 25 -0.22 -29.82 -18.15
CA ALA A 25 -0.49 -29.53 -16.77
C ALA A 25 -0.53 -28.00 -16.66
N ALA A 26 -1.67 -27.44 -16.25
CA ALA A 26 -1.74 -26.02 -15.94
C ALA A 26 -0.67 -25.77 -14.88
N ALA A 27 0.37 -25.03 -15.22
CA ALA A 27 1.39 -24.64 -14.25
C ALA A 27 0.68 -23.98 -13.07
N ASP A 28 0.91 -24.46 -11.85
CA ASP A 28 0.33 -23.86 -10.66
C ASP A 28 0.68 -22.37 -10.68
N LYS A 29 -0.37 -21.54 -10.74
CA LYS A 29 -0.21 -20.09 -10.80
C LYS A 29 0.47 -19.62 -9.53
N LYS A 30 1.59 -18.90 -9.65
CA LYS A 30 2.28 -18.32 -8.51
C LYS A 30 1.30 -17.39 -7.76
N THR A 31 1.23 -17.50 -6.45
CA THR A 31 0.32 -16.67 -5.63
C THR A 31 1.09 -15.74 -4.72
N CYS A 32 0.55 -14.54 -4.52
CA CYS A 32 1.08 -13.58 -3.57
C CYS A 32 -0.07 -12.90 -2.82
N LYS A 33 0.16 -12.57 -1.56
CA LYS A 33 -0.80 -11.84 -0.75
C LYS A 33 -0.06 -10.67 -0.08
N LEU A 34 -0.50 -9.44 -0.35
CA LEU A 34 0.04 -8.23 0.25
C LEU A 34 -1.04 -7.52 1.06
N ALA A 35 -0.64 -6.91 2.18
CA ALA A 35 -1.53 -6.05 2.96
C ALA A 35 -1.29 -4.58 2.63
N TYR A 36 -2.30 -3.74 2.86
CA TYR A 36 -2.16 -2.29 2.79
C TYR A 36 -3.22 -1.58 3.64
N ALA A 37 -2.93 -0.36 4.06
CA ALA A 37 -3.93 0.53 4.64
C ALA A 37 -4.52 1.45 3.56
N GLU A 38 -5.78 1.88 3.71
CA GLU A 38 -6.48 2.70 2.70
C GLU A 38 -6.03 4.17 2.70
N TRP A 39 -4.73 4.39 2.82
CA TRP A 39 -4.12 5.70 2.58
C TRP A 39 -3.85 5.86 1.09
N SER A 40 -4.01 7.07 0.55
CA SER A 40 -3.91 7.29 -0.90
C SER A 40 -2.58 6.81 -1.50
N CYS A 41 -1.46 7.04 -0.81
CA CYS A 41 -0.13 6.58 -1.21
C CYS A 41 -0.01 5.05 -1.13
N ALA A 42 -0.49 4.43 -0.04
CA ALA A 42 -0.46 2.99 0.15
C ALA A 42 -1.33 2.25 -0.87
N THR A 43 -2.54 2.77 -1.15
CA THR A 43 -3.41 2.25 -2.20
C THR A 43 -2.73 2.30 -3.56
N ALA A 44 -2.12 3.43 -3.91
CA ALA A 44 -1.42 3.57 -5.19
C ALA A 44 -0.24 2.61 -5.32
N ALA A 45 0.65 2.56 -4.30
CA ALA A 45 1.80 1.69 -4.28
C ALA A 45 1.43 0.20 -4.38
N SER A 46 0.51 -0.25 -3.53
CA SER A 46 0.10 -1.65 -3.48
C SER A 46 -0.56 -2.12 -4.77
N HIS A 47 -1.35 -1.25 -5.43
CA HIS A 47 -1.95 -1.60 -6.71
C HIS A 47 -0.94 -1.59 -7.87
N VAL A 48 0.10 -0.75 -7.83
CA VAL A 48 1.20 -0.81 -8.82
C VAL A 48 1.99 -2.10 -8.65
N VAL A 49 2.38 -2.45 -7.42
CA VAL A 49 3.06 -3.71 -7.12
C VAL A 49 2.22 -4.90 -7.58
N LYS A 50 0.90 -4.93 -7.27
CA LYS A 50 -0.01 -5.95 -7.78
C LYS A 50 -0.03 -6.00 -9.30
N ALA A 51 -0.12 -4.86 -9.97
CA ALA A 51 -0.18 -4.80 -11.43
C ALA A 51 1.10 -5.37 -12.07
N VAL A 52 2.28 -5.04 -11.53
CA VAL A 52 3.55 -5.61 -12.02
C VAL A 52 3.62 -7.12 -11.78
N LEU A 53 3.23 -7.58 -10.59
CA LEU A 53 3.22 -9.01 -10.28
C LEU A 53 2.31 -9.81 -11.21
N GLU A 54 1.16 -9.26 -11.59
CA GLU A 54 0.19 -9.96 -12.45
C GLU A 54 0.49 -9.83 -13.94
N GLU A 55 0.90 -8.63 -14.41
CA GLU A 55 1.13 -8.37 -15.83
C GLU A 55 2.51 -8.88 -16.30
N GLU A 56 3.55 -8.81 -15.43
CA GLU A 56 4.94 -9.07 -15.85
C GLU A 56 5.52 -10.36 -15.23
N MET A 57 5.04 -10.81 -14.07
CA MET A 57 5.64 -11.94 -13.34
C MET A 57 4.71 -13.17 -13.25
N GLY A 58 3.48 -13.10 -13.77
CA GLY A 58 2.52 -14.20 -13.83
C GLY A 58 1.96 -14.62 -12.46
N TYR A 59 2.02 -13.77 -11.46
CA TYR A 59 1.40 -14.00 -10.16
C TYR A 59 -0.12 -13.82 -10.20
N ASP A 60 -0.80 -14.45 -9.24
CA ASP A 60 -2.14 -14.08 -8.79
C ASP A 60 -1.99 -13.36 -7.45
N CYS A 61 -2.07 -12.04 -7.46
CA CYS A 61 -1.78 -11.21 -6.30
C CYS A 61 -3.06 -10.74 -5.62
N GLN A 62 -3.25 -11.13 -4.37
CA GLN A 62 -4.34 -10.66 -3.53
C GLN A 62 -3.89 -9.46 -2.69
N LEU A 63 -4.69 -8.39 -2.69
CA LEU A 63 -4.51 -7.25 -1.79
C LEU A 63 -5.52 -7.34 -0.64
N MET A 64 -5.03 -7.21 0.59
CA MET A 64 -5.83 -7.19 1.80
C MET A 64 -5.80 -5.79 2.42
N SER A 65 -6.94 -5.09 2.38
CA SER A 65 -7.11 -3.80 3.06
C SER A 65 -7.35 -4.02 4.55
N VAL A 66 -6.47 -3.48 5.38
CA VAL A 66 -6.52 -3.61 6.86
C VAL A 66 -5.98 -2.35 7.53
N GLY A 67 -6.26 -2.15 8.82
CA GLY A 67 -5.66 -1.08 9.60
C GLY A 67 -4.18 -1.31 9.89
N ALA A 68 -3.44 -0.24 10.25
CA ALA A 68 -1.99 -0.27 10.42
C ALA A 68 -1.49 -1.39 11.35
N ALA A 69 -2.07 -1.55 12.54
CA ALA A 69 -1.67 -2.62 13.47
C ALA A 69 -1.84 -4.02 12.88
N ALA A 70 -2.95 -4.27 12.18
CA ALA A 70 -3.24 -5.56 11.57
C ALA A 70 -2.30 -5.86 10.38
N LEU A 71 -1.88 -4.83 9.65
CA LEU A 71 -0.91 -4.92 8.56
C LEU A 71 0.44 -5.48 9.05
N TRP A 72 0.98 -4.92 10.13
CA TRP A 72 2.21 -5.40 10.77
C TRP A 72 2.06 -6.82 11.32
N GLN A 73 0.96 -7.10 12.04
CA GLN A 73 0.69 -8.44 12.60
C GLN A 73 0.49 -9.51 11.53
N ALA A 74 -0.22 -9.21 10.44
CA ALA A 74 -0.44 -10.15 9.36
C ALA A 74 0.87 -10.54 8.66
N THR A 75 1.81 -9.60 8.54
CA THR A 75 3.14 -9.86 7.97
C THR A 75 3.99 -10.69 8.92
N ALA A 76 4.06 -10.33 10.20
CA ALA A 76 4.82 -11.06 11.21
C ALA A 76 4.34 -12.50 11.42
N SER A 77 3.04 -12.75 11.28
CA SER A 77 2.46 -14.09 11.38
C SER A 77 2.51 -14.90 10.09
N GLY A 78 3.02 -14.35 8.98
CA GLY A 78 3.06 -15.00 7.68
C GLY A 78 1.71 -15.12 6.97
N ASN A 79 0.66 -14.45 7.45
CA ASN A 79 -0.66 -14.44 6.82
C ASN A 79 -0.68 -13.68 5.49
N VAL A 80 0.28 -12.76 5.31
CA VAL A 80 0.58 -12.07 4.05
C VAL A 80 2.08 -12.14 3.77
N ASP A 81 2.47 -11.98 2.52
CA ASP A 81 3.88 -12.00 2.11
C ASP A 81 4.61 -10.71 2.52
N GLY A 82 3.90 -9.58 2.59
CA GLY A 82 4.47 -8.30 3.00
C GLY A 82 3.56 -7.12 2.67
N PHE A 83 4.14 -5.92 2.73
CA PHE A 83 3.49 -4.65 2.37
C PHE A 83 4.54 -3.60 1.99
N VAL A 84 4.13 -2.58 1.23
CA VAL A 84 5.02 -1.55 0.66
C VAL A 84 4.69 -0.13 1.16
N CYS A 85 4.16 -0.04 2.39
CA CYS A 85 3.67 1.22 2.95
C CYS A 85 4.03 1.42 4.43
N ALA A 86 5.19 0.88 4.88
CA ALA A 86 5.70 1.13 6.21
C ALA A 86 6.31 2.54 6.29
N TRP A 87 5.88 3.34 7.26
CA TRP A 87 6.43 4.67 7.49
C TRP A 87 7.43 4.62 8.64
N LEU A 88 8.70 4.68 8.31
CA LEU A 88 9.83 4.58 9.25
C LEU A 88 10.82 5.74 9.05
N PRO A 89 11.54 6.16 10.08
CA PRO A 89 11.66 5.49 11.39
C PRO A 89 10.62 5.92 12.44
N SER A 90 9.77 6.92 12.20
CA SER A 90 8.99 7.52 13.31
C SER A 90 7.56 6.97 13.42
N LEU A 91 6.73 7.10 12.37
CA LEU A 91 5.29 6.85 12.46
C LEU A 91 4.95 5.41 12.87
N HIS A 92 5.67 4.44 12.34
CA HIS A 92 5.40 3.02 12.59
C HIS A 92 6.40 2.34 13.53
N GLN A 93 7.33 3.09 14.13
CA GLN A 93 8.35 2.53 15.03
C GLN A 93 7.74 1.69 16.17
N HIS A 94 6.65 2.16 16.73
CA HIS A 94 5.96 1.47 17.83
C HIS A 94 5.30 0.14 17.41
N TYR A 95 5.04 -0.07 16.12
CA TYR A 95 4.62 -1.36 15.57
C TYR A 95 5.84 -2.25 15.27
N TYR A 96 6.83 -1.67 14.58
CA TYR A 96 8.03 -2.38 14.16
C TYR A 96 8.80 -2.97 15.35
N ALA A 97 9.10 -2.18 16.37
CA ALA A 97 9.83 -2.62 17.54
C ALA A 97 9.22 -3.82 18.30
N LYS A 98 7.92 -4.09 18.11
CA LYS A 98 7.24 -5.24 18.75
C LYS A 98 7.43 -6.55 17.99
N ILE A 99 7.83 -6.50 16.73
CA ILE A 99 7.85 -7.65 15.83
C ILE A 99 9.06 -7.68 14.91
N GLU A 100 10.09 -6.87 15.17
CA GLU A 100 11.27 -6.75 14.31
C GLU A 100 11.97 -8.09 14.02
N ASP A 101 11.94 -9.03 14.98
CA ASP A 101 12.50 -10.38 14.80
C ASP A 101 11.64 -11.27 13.87
N ASN A 102 10.41 -10.88 13.54
CA ASN A 102 9.45 -11.66 12.77
C ASN A 102 9.19 -11.13 11.36
N VAL A 103 9.87 -10.04 10.99
CA VAL A 103 9.76 -9.42 9.66
C VAL A 103 11.14 -9.04 9.14
N ILE A 104 11.24 -8.77 7.85
CA ILE A 104 12.42 -8.18 7.22
C ILE A 104 12.03 -6.83 6.67
N ASP A 105 12.70 -5.79 7.12
CA ASP A 105 12.65 -4.47 6.49
C ASP A 105 13.64 -4.47 5.32
N LEU A 106 13.11 -4.35 4.09
CA LEU A 106 13.90 -4.27 2.85
C LEU A 106 14.44 -2.86 2.59
N GLY A 107 14.14 -1.92 3.48
CA GLY A 107 14.54 -0.53 3.33
C GLY A 107 13.53 0.33 2.58
N PRO A 108 13.89 1.61 2.34
CA PRO A 108 13.00 2.59 1.76
C PRO A 108 12.72 2.30 0.27
N ASN A 109 11.45 2.22 -0.10
CA ASN A 109 11.01 2.22 -1.49
C ASN A 109 10.66 3.65 -1.99
N LEU A 110 10.46 4.59 -1.07
CA LEU A 110 10.28 6.01 -1.35
C LEU A 110 10.95 6.86 -0.28
N THR A 111 11.66 7.91 -0.72
CA THR A 111 12.31 8.92 0.13
C THR A 111 11.65 10.29 -0.06
N GLY A 112 12.06 11.28 0.76
CA GLY A 112 11.59 12.66 0.62
C GLY A 112 10.16 12.89 1.15
N THR A 113 9.68 12.03 2.03
CA THR A 113 8.36 12.16 2.64
C THR A 113 8.34 13.22 3.74
N LYS A 114 7.16 13.77 4.01
CA LYS A 114 6.93 14.74 5.08
C LYS A 114 5.60 14.48 5.74
N VAL A 115 5.53 14.68 7.05
CA VAL A 115 4.30 14.59 7.86
C VAL A 115 4.12 15.81 8.73
N GLY A 116 2.90 16.11 9.16
CA GLY A 116 2.58 17.23 10.01
C GLY A 116 1.13 17.67 9.93
N LEU A 117 0.83 18.83 10.52
CA LEU A 117 -0.46 19.47 10.37
C LEU A 117 -0.46 20.39 9.15
N VAL A 118 -1.56 20.35 8.41
CA VAL A 118 -1.74 21.06 7.14
C VAL A 118 -2.99 21.92 7.21
N VAL A 119 -2.88 23.12 6.67
CA VAL A 119 -3.98 24.08 6.51
C VAL A 119 -4.03 24.61 5.08
N PRO A 120 -5.18 25.13 4.60
CA PRO A 120 -5.22 25.92 3.38
C PRO A 120 -4.34 27.16 3.47
N ASP A 121 -3.72 27.57 2.38
CA ASP A 121 -2.75 28.68 2.34
C ASP A 121 -3.36 30.01 2.84
N TYR A 122 -4.67 30.22 2.65
CA TYR A 122 -5.37 31.41 3.12
C TYR A 122 -5.54 31.50 4.64
N VAL A 123 -5.24 30.44 5.39
CA VAL A 123 -5.27 30.44 6.87
C VAL A 123 -4.04 31.21 7.37
N SER A 124 -4.26 32.21 8.22
CA SER A 124 -3.19 33.10 8.69
C SER A 124 -2.29 32.52 9.80
N VAL A 125 -2.56 31.30 10.25
CA VAL A 125 -1.70 30.57 11.19
C VAL A 125 -0.60 29.86 10.43
N ASP A 126 0.66 30.08 10.84
CA ASP A 126 1.85 29.51 10.19
C ASP A 126 2.60 28.48 11.04
N SER A 127 2.19 28.31 12.29
CA SER A 127 2.83 27.38 13.24
C SER A 127 1.81 26.64 14.07
N ILE A 128 2.14 25.42 14.42
CA ILE A 128 1.35 24.59 15.35
C ILE A 128 1.08 25.31 16.67
N ALA A 129 2.06 26.08 17.16
CA ALA A 129 1.93 26.88 18.38
C ALA A 129 0.79 27.92 18.34
N GLY A 130 0.33 28.30 17.16
CA GLY A 130 -0.75 29.27 17.00
C GLY A 130 -2.14 28.67 16.85
N ILE A 131 -2.29 27.35 16.81
CA ILE A 131 -3.59 26.71 16.56
C ILE A 131 -4.57 26.98 17.69
N ASP A 132 -4.17 26.70 18.94
CA ASP A 132 -5.06 26.74 20.10
C ASP A 132 -5.63 28.14 20.35
N THR A 133 -4.85 29.19 20.13
CA THR A 133 -5.32 30.60 20.24
C THR A 133 -6.37 30.98 19.20
N HIS A 134 -6.57 30.13 18.18
CA HIS A 134 -7.56 30.33 17.12
C HIS A 134 -8.53 29.14 17.02
N ALA A 135 -8.66 28.35 18.09
CA ALA A 135 -9.43 27.10 18.10
C ALA A 135 -10.85 27.25 17.55
N GLU A 136 -11.58 28.30 17.94
CA GLU A 136 -12.95 28.55 17.44
C GLU A 136 -13.02 28.68 15.90
N LYS A 137 -11.99 29.26 15.26
CA LYS A 137 -11.96 29.37 13.79
C LYS A 137 -11.79 28.02 13.10
N PHE A 138 -11.22 27.04 13.80
CA PHE A 138 -11.06 25.65 13.36
C PHE A 138 -12.21 24.75 13.83
N ASP A 139 -13.32 25.31 14.35
CA ASP A 139 -14.42 24.57 14.99
C ASP A 139 -13.92 23.69 16.16
N ASN A 140 -12.84 24.10 16.84
CA ASN A 140 -12.16 23.36 17.90
C ASN A 140 -11.69 21.94 17.47
N LYS A 141 -11.37 21.73 16.19
CA LYS A 141 -11.07 20.40 15.65
C LYS A 141 -9.80 20.36 14.79
N ILE A 142 -9.01 19.32 15.01
CA ILE A 142 -8.02 18.82 14.05
C ILE A 142 -8.63 17.59 13.38
N THR A 143 -8.83 17.63 12.07
CA THR A 143 -9.40 16.49 11.34
C THR A 143 -8.30 15.52 10.94
N GLY A 144 -8.32 14.35 11.53
CA GLY A 144 -7.37 13.27 11.32
C GLY A 144 -7.90 12.17 10.40
N ILE A 145 -7.21 11.04 10.44
CA ILE A 145 -7.53 9.84 9.67
C ILE A 145 -7.88 8.68 10.60
N ASP A 146 -7.67 7.43 10.18
CA ASP A 146 -7.92 6.28 11.04
C ASP A 146 -7.10 6.34 12.35
N PRO A 147 -7.69 6.03 13.51
CA PRO A 147 -7.03 6.21 14.80
C PRO A 147 -5.75 5.38 15.00
N GLY A 148 -5.58 4.31 14.21
CA GLY A 148 -4.39 3.46 14.25
C GLY A 148 -3.23 3.97 13.39
N ALA A 149 -3.40 5.07 12.64
CA ALA A 149 -2.31 5.62 11.85
C ALA A 149 -1.29 6.34 12.75
N GLY A 150 0.01 6.15 12.51
CA GLY A 150 1.07 6.77 13.32
C GLY A 150 0.99 8.28 13.39
N ILE A 151 0.50 8.95 12.34
CA ILE A 151 0.31 10.41 12.35
C ILE A 151 -0.74 10.85 13.37
N MET A 152 -1.70 10.01 13.73
CA MET A 152 -2.67 10.32 14.78
C MET A 152 -1.99 10.37 16.14
N THR A 153 -1.16 9.38 16.45
CA THR A 153 -0.36 9.35 17.70
C THR A 153 0.55 10.56 17.79
N LEU A 154 1.30 10.89 16.72
CA LEU A 154 2.14 12.10 16.72
C LEU A 154 1.31 13.39 16.83
N THR A 155 0.07 13.40 16.36
CA THR A 155 -0.82 14.56 16.53
C THR A 155 -1.29 14.70 17.97
N GLU A 156 -1.60 13.60 18.66
CA GLU A 156 -1.90 13.60 20.11
C GLU A 156 -0.70 14.10 20.91
N GLU A 157 0.50 13.62 20.62
CA GLU A 157 1.75 14.09 21.23
C GLU A 157 1.99 15.59 20.94
N ALA A 158 1.69 16.06 19.73
CA ALA A 158 1.78 17.46 19.38
C ALA A 158 0.76 18.31 20.18
N MET A 159 -0.46 17.84 20.32
CA MET A 159 -1.49 18.52 21.11
C MET A 159 -1.02 18.68 22.58
N GLU A 160 -0.46 17.63 23.17
CA GLU A 160 0.12 17.69 24.52
C GLU A 160 1.32 18.65 24.55
N ALA A 161 2.28 18.48 23.65
CA ALA A 161 3.50 19.28 23.63
C ALA A 161 3.22 20.79 23.45
N TYR A 162 2.23 21.14 22.64
CA TYR A 162 1.83 22.55 22.40
C TYR A 162 0.71 23.03 23.32
N ASN A 163 0.29 22.22 24.31
CA ASN A 163 -0.77 22.54 25.29
C ASN A 163 -2.07 23.00 24.58
N MET A 164 -2.52 22.22 23.59
CA MET A 164 -3.75 22.51 22.84
C MET A 164 -4.97 22.01 23.61
N THR A 165 -5.45 22.81 24.54
CA THR A 165 -6.57 22.43 25.43
C THR A 165 -7.95 22.68 24.83
N ASP A 166 -8.03 23.58 23.86
CA ASP A 166 -9.28 23.97 23.20
C ASP A 166 -9.53 23.24 21.88
N MET A 167 -8.59 22.38 21.49
CA MET A 167 -8.67 21.58 20.27
C MET A 167 -9.01 20.11 20.56
N GLN A 168 -9.70 19.48 19.64
CA GLN A 168 -10.00 18.04 19.65
C GLN A 168 -9.52 17.37 18.38
N LEU A 169 -8.77 16.27 18.49
CA LEU A 169 -8.44 15.42 17.35
C LEU A 169 -9.62 14.52 17.00
N VAL A 170 -10.13 14.65 15.77
CA VAL A 170 -11.27 13.87 15.27
C VAL A 170 -10.76 12.83 14.28
N GLY A 171 -10.87 11.56 14.65
CA GLY A 171 -10.51 10.43 13.78
C GLY A 171 -11.57 10.18 12.71
N GLY A 172 -11.16 9.50 11.64
CA GLY A 172 -12.03 9.13 10.54
C GLY A 172 -11.34 8.19 9.56
N SER A 173 -11.32 8.55 8.30
CA SER A 173 -10.52 7.93 7.25
C SER A 173 -9.86 9.00 6.38
N GLY A 174 -8.88 8.62 5.57
CA GLY A 174 -8.28 9.55 4.61
C GLY A 174 -9.30 10.19 3.66
N ALA A 175 -10.33 9.43 3.27
CA ALA A 175 -11.43 9.94 2.43
C ALA A 175 -12.28 10.99 3.18
N ILE A 176 -12.69 10.70 4.42
CA ILE A 176 -13.46 11.65 5.25
C ILE A 176 -12.65 12.91 5.49
N MET A 177 -11.37 12.80 5.86
CA MET A 177 -10.48 13.95 6.07
C MET A 177 -10.42 14.85 4.83
N THR A 178 -10.25 14.27 3.65
CA THR A 178 -10.19 15.04 2.40
C THR A 178 -11.52 15.62 1.97
N ASP A 179 -12.64 14.99 2.31
CA ASP A 179 -13.99 15.53 2.08
C ASP A 179 -14.27 16.74 2.98
N VAL A 180 -13.91 16.66 4.27
CA VAL A 180 -13.99 17.82 5.18
C VAL A 180 -13.10 18.96 4.69
N LEU A 181 -11.87 18.66 4.29
CA LEU A 181 -10.92 19.66 3.75
C LEU A 181 -11.52 20.37 2.51
N ARG A 182 -12.09 19.59 1.57
CA ARG A 182 -12.74 20.11 0.37
C ARG A 182 -13.89 21.07 0.71
N ASP A 183 -14.79 20.62 1.59
CA ASP A 183 -15.95 21.42 2.00
C ASP A 183 -15.54 22.74 2.62
N LYS A 184 -14.60 22.71 3.57
CA LYS A 184 -14.07 23.91 4.24
C LYS A 184 -13.38 24.87 3.25
N ILE A 185 -12.60 24.36 2.29
CA ILE A 185 -11.96 25.18 1.25
C ILE A 185 -13.02 25.85 0.35
N GLN A 186 -14.04 25.11 -0.07
CA GLN A 186 -15.13 25.67 -0.90
C GLN A 186 -15.87 26.82 -0.21
N ASN A 187 -16.05 26.72 1.10
CA ASN A 187 -16.71 27.72 1.92
C ASN A 187 -15.78 28.79 2.50
N LYS A 188 -14.47 28.76 2.15
CA LYS A 188 -13.45 29.67 2.68
C LYS A 188 -13.36 29.66 4.21
N GLN A 189 -13.70 28.54 4.83
CA GLN A 189 -13.61 28.32 6.27
C GLN A 189 -12.23 27.79 6.66
N TRP A 190 -11.81 28.06 7.87
CA TRP A 190 -10.57 27.52 8.39
C TRP A 190 -10.71 26.04 8.70
N VAL A 191 -9.65 25.30 8.44
CA VAL A 191 -9.55 23.87 8.74
C VAL A 191 -8.08 23.51 8.95
N VAL A 192 -7.82 22.63 9.90
CA VAL A 192 -6.53 21.98 10.09
C VAL A 192 -6.74 20.47 10.00
N VAL A 193 -5.89 19.83 9.21
CA VAL A 193 -5.94 18.37 8.98
C VAL A 193 -4.57 17.74 9.20
N THR A 194 -4.55 16.45 9.52
CA THR A 194 -3.33 15.67 9.43
C THR A 194 -2.86 15.59 7.97
N GLY A 195 -1.57 15.71 7.74
CA GLY A 195 -1.03 15.77 6.39
C GLY A 195 0.28 15.02 6.21
N TRP A 196 0.42 14.42 5.04
CA TRP A 196 1.66 13.79 4.61
C TRP A 196 1.90 14.01 3.12
N THR A 197 3.16 13.99 2.72
CA THR A 197 3.62 14.04 1.34
C THR A 197 4.41 12.76 1.05
N PRO A 198 4.14 12.08 -0.08
CA PRO A 198 3.25 12.47 -1.17
C PRO A 198 1.75 12.22 -0.89
N HIS A 199 0.92 13.14 -1.36
CA HIS A 199 -0.53 13.03 -1.34
C HIS A 199 -1.16 13.93 -2.40
N TRP A 200 -2.14 13.42 -3.17
CA TRP A 200 -2.80 14.12 -4.26
C TRP A 200 -3.46 15.46 -3.85
N LYS A 201 -3.80 15.65 -2.56
CA LYS A 201 -4.43 16.89 -2.06
C LYS A 201 -3.58 18.14 -2.30
N PHE A 202 -2.24 18.02 -2.27
CA PHE A 202 -1.33 19.14 -2.54
C PHE A 202 -1.27 19.54 -4.02
N ALA A 203 -1.59 18.61 -4.93
CA ALA A 203 -1.72 18.94 -6.35
C ALA A 203 -3.09 19.57 -6.68
N ARG A 204 -4.07 19.47 -5.77
CA ARG A 204 -5.45 19.93 -5.99
C ARG A 204 -5.76 21.26 -5.33
N TRP A 205 -5.16 21.53 -4.17
CA TRP A 205 -5.43 22.72 -3.36
C TRP A 205 -4.14 23.36 -2.90
N ASP A 206 -4.19 24.68 -2.76
CA ASP A 206 -3.10 25.46 -2.17
C ASP A 206 -3.08 25.22 -0.66
N LEU A 207 -2.17 24.38 -0.22
CA LEU A 207 -2.04 23.91 1.16
C LEU A 207 -0.64 24.21 1.67
N LYS A 208 -0.52 24.49 2.95
CA LYS A 208 0.77 24.63 3.63
C LYS A 208 0.83 23.76 4.88
N TYR A 209 2.03 23.24 5.15
CA TYR A 209 2.35 22.66 6.45
C TYR A 209 2.55 23.76 7.47
N LEU A 210 2.01 23.56 8.67
CA LEU A 210 2.36 24.39 9.81
C LEU A 210 3.77 24.08 10.30
N LYS A 211 4.51 25.12 10.69
CA LYS A 211 5.82 24.95 11.32
C LYS A 211 5.67 24.22 12.65
N ASP A 212 6.55 23.29 12.93
CA ASP A 212 6.65 22.52 14.16
C ASP A 212 7.94 22.89 14.93
N PRO A 213 7.98 24.00 15.68
CA PRO A 213 9.18 24.42 16.41
C PRO A 213 9.67 23.43 17.47
N LYS A 214 8.81 22.57 17.96
CA LYS A 214 9.17 21.54 18.95
C LYS A 214 9.59 20.20 18.31
N ASN A 215 9.53 20.14 16.98
CA ASN A 215 9.90 18.97 16.19
C ASN A 215 9.22 17.66 16.64
N VAL A 216 7.93 17.73 16.99
CA VAL A 216 7.16 16.56 17.45
C VAL A 216 6.94 15.57 16.31
N TYR A 217 6.69 16.07 15.08
CA TYR A 217 6.54 15.21 13.89
C TYR A 217 7.87 14.64 13.38
N GLY A 218 8.99 14.96 14.03
CA GLY A 218 10.29 14.38 13.71
C GLY A 218 10.96 14.96 12.50
N GLY A 219 11.98 14.24 12.03
CA GLY A 219 12.83 14.60 10.88
C GLY A 219 12.39 13.96 9.57
N ALA A 220 13.39 13.41 8.84
CA ALA A 220 13.13 12.67 7.61
C ALA A 220 12.39 11.36 7.89
N GLU A 221 11.34 11.12 7.13
CA GLU A 221 10.54 9.91 7.14
C GLU A 221 10.61 9.26 5.76
N TYR A 222 10.47 7.95 5.70
CA TYR A 222 10.56 7.18 4.47
C TYR A 222 9.42 6.16 4.41
N ILE A 223 9.07 5.72 3.20
CA ILE A 223 8.16 4.59 3.03
C ILE A 223 9.01 3.36 2.72
N HIS A 224 8.88 2.32 3.54
CA HIS A 224 9.63 1.08 3.43
C HIS A 224 8.78 -0.07 2.90
N THR A 225 9.47 -1.05 2.33
CA THR A 225 8.92 -2.37 2.03
C THR A 225 9.26 -3.32 3.17
N VAL A 226 8.26 -3.99 3.73
CA VAL A 226 8.43 -4.96 4.82
C VAL A 226 7.83 -6.29 4.41
N VAL A 227 8.54 -7.39 4.66
CA VAL A 227 8.12 -8.74 4.28
C VAL A 227 8.28 -9.73 5.43
N ARG A 228 7.58 -10.88 5.35
CA ARG A 228 7.77 -11.97 6.31
C ARG A 228 9.16 -12.61 6.18
N THR A 229 9.68 -13.15 7.27
CA THR A 229 11.05 -13.69 7.36
C THR A 229 11.37 -14.79 6.34
N ASP A 230 10.42 -15.70 6.09
CA ASP A 230 10.62 -16.85 5.20
C ASP A 230 10.43 -16.53 3.71
N LEU A 231 10.08 -15.30 3.33
CA LEU A 231 9.72 -14.95 1.95
C LEU A 231 10.85 -15.25 0.97
N ARG A 232 12.09 -14.93 1.33
CA ARG A 232 13.26 -15.16 0.46
C ARG A 232 13.45 -16.63 0.12
N LYS A 233 13.12 -17.53 1.04
CA LYS A 233 13.24 -18.98 0.86
C LYS A 233 12.07 -19.52 0.02
N ASP A 234 10.86 -19.08 0.34
CA ASP A 234 9.63 -19.64 -0.23
C ASP A 234 9.30 -19.09 -1.62
N LYS A 235 9.55 -17.79 -1.83
CA LYS A 235 9.24 -17.06 -3.06
C LYS A 235 10.39 -16.11 -3.43
N PRO A 236 11.54 -16.63 -3.84
CA PRO A 236 12.77 -15.84 -4.03
C PRO A 236 12.65 -14.77 -5.13
N ASP A 237 11.84 -14.98 -6.15
CA ASP A 237 11.57 -14.00 -7.20
C ASP A 237 10.66 -12.86 -6.70
N LEU A 238 9.64 -13.16 -5.90
CA LEU A 238 8.82 -12.15 -5.23
C LEU A 238 9.67 -11.31 -4.26
N TYR A 239 10.53 -11.96 -3.48
CA TYR A 239 11.44 -11.26 -2.57
C TYR A 239 12.33 -10.27 -3.33
N ARG A 240 12.99 -10.72 -4.42
CA ARG A 240 13.87 -9.85 -5.23
C ARG A 240 13.11 -8.69 -5.85
N PHE A 241 11.92 -8.93 -6.36
CA PHE A 241 11.07 -7.86 -6.90
C PHE A 241 10.72 -6.83 -5.83
N LEU A 242 10.26 -7.25 -4.65
CA LEU A 242 9.90 -6.35 -3.56
C LEU A 242 11.11 -5.58 -2.99
N ASP A 243 12.30 -6.19 -2.98
CA ASP A 243 13.58 -5.57 -2.59
C ASP A 243 14.04 -4.52 -3.62
N SER A 244 13.79 -4.77 -4.91
CA SER A 244 14.14 -3.86 -6.00
C SER A 244 13.09 -2.77 -6.25
N PHE A 245 11.91 -2.86 -5.62
CA PHE A 245 10.83 -1.89 -5.84
C PHE A 245 11.17 -0.54 -5.21
N HIS A 246 11.49 0.43 -6.08
CA HIS A 246 11.78 1.81 -5.72
C HIS A 246 11.15 2.74 -6.73
N TRP A 247 10.55 3.81 -6.27
CA TRP A 247 9.99 4.82 -7.16
C TRP A 247 10.17 6.25 -6.63
N GLU A 248 9.84 7.21 -7.45
CA GLU A 248 9.98 8.62 -7.14
C GLU A 248 8.64 9.21 -6.71
N ASP A 249 8.70 10.30 -5.94
CA ASP A 249 7.53 11.08 -5.53
C ASP A 249 6.61 11.44 -6.71
N GLN A 250 7.19 11.81 -7.85
CA GLN A 250 6.44 12.14 -9.06
C GLN A 250 5.63 10.95 -9.59
N ASP A 251 6.18 9.73 -9.55
CA ASP A 251 5.51 8.51 -10.01
C ASP A 251 4.30 8.20 -9.15
N LEU A 252 4.51 8.21 -7.83
CA LEU A 252 3.45 7.96 -6.86
C LEU A 252 2.32 9.01 -6.97
N ASN A 253 2.67 10.29 -7.09
CA ASN A 253 1.71 11.37 -7.29
C ASN A 253 0.91 11.20 -8.59
N GLN A 254 1.56 10.76 -9.67
CA GLN A 254 0.89 10.49 -10.95
C GLN A 254 -0.16 9.38 -10.79
N VAL A 255 0.20 8.25 -10.16
CA VAL A 255 -0.74 7.13 -9.92
C VAL A 255 -1.89 7.57 -9.03
N MET A 256 -1.62 8.28 -7.91
CA MET A 256 -2.67 8.79 -7.03
C MET A 256 -3.64 9.71 -7.77
N ASN A 257 -3.16 10.61 -8.63
CA ASN A 257 -3.99 11.48 -9.44
C ASN A 257 -4.83 10.70 -10.47
N MET A 258 -4.28 9.63 -11.07
CA MET A 258 -5.04 8.75 -11.96
C MET A 258 -6.16 8.03 -11.20
N ILE A 259 -5.89 7.55 -9.99
CA ILE A 259 -6.88 6.91 -9.12
C ILE A 259 -7.99 7.90 -8.74
N GLN A 260 -7.64 9.12 -8.33
CA GLN A 260 -8.62 10.14 -7.98
C GLN A 260 -9.56 10.51 -9.15
N LYS A 261 -9.06 10.51 -10.38
CA LYS A 261 -9.86 10.79 -11.57
C LYS A 261 -10.75 9.63 -12.00
N SER A 262 -10.31 8.41 -11.80
CA SER A 262 -10.97 7.21 -12.34
C SER A 262 -11.86 6.49 -11.32
N GLY A 263 -11.58 6.62 -10.01
CA GLY A 263 -12.16 5.80 -8.96
C GLY A 263 -11.79 4.32 -9.02
N ALA A 264 -10.78 3.95 -9.83
CA ALA A 264 -10.43 2.57 -10.13
C ALA A 264 -8.92 2.30 -9.91
N PRO A 265 -8.48 2.00 -8.67
CA PRO A 265 -7.07 1.89 -8.32
C PRO A 265 -6.30 0.90 -9.19
N TYR A 266 -6.77 -0.34 -9.32
CA TYR A 266 -6.08 -1.37 -10.11
C TYR A 266 -5.98 -1.01 -11.59
N LYS A 267 -7.07 -0.52 -12.22
CA LYS A 267 -7.03 -0.09 -13.62
C LYS A 267 -6.06 1.05 -13.86
N SER A 268 -5.97 1.98 -12.90
CA SER A 268 -5.02 3.10 -12.96
C SER A 268 -3.58 2.60 -12.83
N ALA A 269 -3.32 1.66 -11.95
CA ALA A 269 -2.02 1.03 -11.77
C ALA A 269 -1.57 0.27 -13.03
N VAL A 270 -2.41 -0.60 -13.60
CA VAL A 270 -2.13 -1.32 -14.85
C VAL A 270 -1.82 -0.33 -15.99
N LYS A 271 -2.61 0.74 -16.12
CA LYS A 271 -2.35 1.77 -17.12
C LYS A 271 -0.99 2.44 -16.92
N TRP A 272 -0.63 2.76 -15.68
CA TRP A 272 0.65 3.39 -15.36
C TRP A 272 1.83 2.44 -15.66
N VAL A 273 1.75 1.18 -15.24
CA VAL A 273 2.75 0.12 -15.51
C VAL A 273 3.03 0.01 -17.00
N ARG A 274 1.99 -0.09 -17.83
CA ARG A 274 2.10 -0.18 -19.30
C ARG A 274 2.69 1.09 -19.94
N GLN A 275 2.56 2.24 -19.29
CA GLN A 275 3.11 3.51 -19.77
C GLN A 275 4.58 3.74 -19.36
N HIS A 276 5.10 2.95 -18.40
CA HIS A 276 6.44 3.12 -17.83
C HIS A 276 7.27 1.81 -17.85
N PRO A 277 7.37 1.10 -18.99
CA PRO A 277 8.04 -0.20 -19.06
C PRO A 277 9.49 -0.14 -18.60
N ASP A 278 10.23 0.94 -18.93
CA ASP A 278 11.64 1.10 -18.54
C ASP A 278 11.82 1.22 -17.01
N LYS A 279 10.85 1.81 -16.30
CA LYS A 279 10.87 1.88 -14.83
C LYS A 279 10.56 0.52 -14.23
N VAL A 280 9.53 -0.14 -14.74
CA VAL A 280 9.09 -1.46 -14.30
C VAL A 280 10.19 -2.50 -14.50
N GLN A 281 10.87 -2.47 -15.65
CA GLN A 281 11.96 -3.40 -15.97
C GLN A 281 13.08 -3.37 -14.93
N ARG A 282 13.36 -2.22 -14.30
CA ARG A 282 14.38 -2.09 -13.25
C ARG A 282 14.02 -2.78 -11.94
N TRP A 283 12.75 -3.06 -11.71
CA TRP A 283 12.26 -3.77 -10.52
C TRP A 283 12.18 -5.28 -10.73
N LEU A 284 12.10 -5.72 -12.00
CA LEU A 284 11.98 -7.14 -12.30
C LEU A 284 13.29 -7.87 -11.98
N PRO A 285 13.22 -9.04 -11.35
CA PRO A 285 14.38 -9.89 -11.18
C PRO A 285 14.93 -10.31 -12.56
N ASP A 286 16.25 -10.40 -12.67
CA ASP A 286 16.89 -10.97 -13.86
C ASP A 286 16.27 -12.33 -14.21
N ALA A 287 16.09 -12.59 -15.51
CA ALA A 287 15.60 -13.87 -15.95
C ALA A 287 16.55 -14.98 -15.40
N PRO A 288 16.04 -16.11 -14.90
CA PRO A 288 16.88 -17.17 -14.43
C PRO A 288 17.86 -17.59 -15.53
N GLU A 289 19.16 -17.56 -15.24
CA GLU A 289 20.20 -18.06 -16.14
C GLU A 289 19.84 -19.49 -16.53
N GLY A 290 19.40 -19.70 -17.77
CA GLY A 290 19.12 -21.05 -18.29
C GLY A 290 17.77 -21.28 -18.99
N SER A 291 16.96 -20.26 -19.25
CA SER A 291 15.73 -20.39 -20.04
C SER A 291 15.95 -20.02 -21.51
N ASN A 292 16.84 -20.75 -22.17
CA ASN A 292 16.94 -20.81 -23.65
C ASN A 292 16.59 -22.20 -24.14
#